data_e56ab111a09b0562f9cdb03a7c356a36
#
_entry.id   e56ab111a09b0562f9cdb03a7c356a36
#
_cell.length_a   1.000
_cell.length_b   1.000
_cell.length_c   1.000
_cell.angle_alpha   90.00
_cell.angle_beta   90.00
_cell.angle_gamma   90.00
#
_symmetry.space_group_name_H-M   'P 1'
#
loop_
_entity.id
_entity.type
_entity.pdbx_description
1 polymer ?
#
loop_
_entity_poly.entity_id
_entity_poly.type
_entity_poly.pdbx_seq_one_letter_code
_entity_poly.pdbx_strand_id
1 'polypeptide(L)'
;MRFLHDRHVGHVSLWERTMHIMEGFLPVEHAIGWSVASAPFIAYGIYSIKKRIATNPEQRILLGVAAAFSFVLSALKIPSVTGSCSHPTGTGLGALLFGPAAMAPIGAVVLLFQALLLAHGGLTTLGANIFSMAIVGPFVAYGVFRLARSLGASLAVGVFLAASLADLLTYVTTSVQLSLAFPDPLGGFAASFAKFASIFAITQIPLAISEGLLTVVICNAMRRFNAGELRALDVEDPLLAHAPVGVDLAAAQRGGRRLGDAVVVRRDEAALGH
;
A
#
# COMPACT_ATOMS: atom_id res chain seq x y z
N MET A 1 1.93 -15.02 -61.09
CA MET A 1 2.50 -15.50 -59.82
C MET A 1 2.51 -14.31 -58.85
N ARG A 2 1.43 -14.13 -58.06
CA ARG A 2 1.29 -13.06 -57.05
C ARG A 2 1.59 -13.70 -55.71
N PHE A 3 2.71 -13.33 -55.09
CA PHE A 3 3.01 -13.66 -53.71
C PHE A 3 2.19 -12.75 -52.83
N LEU A 4 1.13 -13.30 -52.24
CA LEU A 4 0.43 -12.69 -51.10
C LEU A 4 1.36 -12.73 -49.89
N HIS A 5 1.84 -11.55 -49.50
CA HIS A 5 2.59 -11.34 -48.27
C HIS A 5 1.57 -11.27 -47.12
N ASP A 6 1.24 -12.46 -46.62
CA ASP A 6 0.37 -12.59 -45.44
C ASP A 6 1.16 -12.14 -44.19
N ARG A 7 0.96 -10.88 -43.82
CA ARG A 7 1.44 -10.43 -42.51
C ARG A 7 0.56 -11.09 -41.47
N HIS A 8 1.03 -12.18 -40.91
CA HIS A 8 0.60 -12.63 -39.61
C HIS A 8 0.96 -11.56 -38.57
N VAL A 9 0.11 -10.54 -38.46
CA VAL A 9 -0.01 -9.78 -37.22
C VAL A 9 -0.57 -10.80 -36.27
N GLY A 10 0.31 -11.36 -35.43
CA GLY A 10 -0.08 -12.24 -34.35
C GLY A 10 -1.18 -11.55 -33.55
N HIS A 11 -2.37 -12.12 -33.60
CA HIS A 11 -3.40 -11.84 -32.60
C HIS A 11 -2.82 -12.25 -31.26
N VAL A 12 -2.14 -11.31 -30.61
CA VAL A 12 -1.91 -11.37 -29.18
C VAL A 12 -3.31 -11.42 -28.60
N SER A 13 -3.67 -12.61 -28.12
CA SER A 13 -4.98 -12.85 -27.57
C SER A 13 -5.23 -11.82 -26.47
N LEU A 14 -6.30 -11.06 -26.59
CA LEU A 14 -6.79 -10.05 -25.65
C LEU A 14 -7.00 -10.59 -24.21
N TRP A 15 -6.55 -11.80 -23.91
CA TRP A 15 -6.91 -12.61 -22.76
C TRP A 15 -5.88 -12.61 -21.62
N GLU A 16 -4.65 -12.11 -21.84
CA GLU A 16 -3.64 -12.00 -20.78
C GLU A 16 -3.58 -10.58 -20.22
N ARG A 17 -4.61 -10.19 -19.48
CA ARG A 17 -4.66 -8.88 -18.84
C ARG A 17 -4.50 -9.02 -17.35
N THR A 18 -3.28 -8.77 -16.89
CA THR A 18 -2.97 -8.68 -15.47
C THR A 18 -3.34 -7.30 -14.90
N MET A 19 -3.56 -7.22 -13.60
CA MET A 19 -4.01 -6.03 -12.89
C MET A 19 -3.00 -4.87 -12.92
N HIS A 20 -1.70 -5.16 -12.93
CA HIS A 20 -0.70 -4.19 -13.36
C HIS A 20 -0.67 -4.14 -14.89
N ILE A 21 -0.48 -2.93 -15.41
CA ILE A 21 -0.28 -2.79 -16.83
C ILE A 21 1.02 -3.50 -17.20
N MET A 22 0.90 -4.53 -18.05
CA MET A 22 2.02 -5.41 -18.41
C MET A 22 3.06 -4.72 -19.30
N GLU A 23 4.25 -5.34 -19.31
CA GLU A 23 5.34 -4.94 -20.20
C GLU A 23 4.87 -4.80 -21.64
N GLY A 24 5.20 -3.65 -22.25
CA GLY A 24 4.86 -3.35 -23.65
C GLY A 24 3.38 -3.14 -23.97
N PHE A 25 2.49 -3.15 -22.95
CA PHE A 25 1.05 -3.01 -23.19
C PHE A 25 0.63 -1.57 -23.49
N LEU A 26 1.25 -0.58 -22.85
CA LEU A 26 0.94 0.85 -23.09
C LEU A 26 1.63 1.36 -24.36
N PRO A 27 0.94 2.17 -25.19
CA PRO A 27 1.60 2.99 -26.18
C PRO A 27 2.72 3.83 -25.56
N VAL A 28 3.79 4.05 -26.32
CA VAL A 28 5.03 4.69 -25.82
C VAL A 28 4.75 6.07 -25.24
N GLU A 29 3.90 6.87 -25.88
CA GLU A 29 3.50 8.19 -25.41
C GLU A 29 2.80 8.17 -24.04
N HIS A 30 1.94 7.18 -23.81
CA HIS A 30 1.30 6.96 -22.50
C HIS A 30 2.31 6.48 -21.44
N ALA A 31 3.21 5.58 -21.80
CA ALA A 31 4.26 5.09 -20.92
C ALA A 31 5.18 6.22 -20.45
N ILE A 32 5.61 7.09 -21.37
CA ILE A 32 6.42 8.28 -21.07
C ILE A 32 5.59 9.28 -20.24
N GLY A 33 4.35 9.58 -20.64
CA GLY A 33 3.49 10.54 -19.96
C GLY A 33 3.29 10.19 -18.48
N TRP A 34 2.96 8.94 -18.17
CA TRP A 34 2.80 8.47 -16.79
C TRP A 34 4.11 8.43 -16.02
N SER A 35 5.24 8.13 -16.68
CA SER A 35 6.56 8.18 -16.06
C SER A 35 6.94 9.61 -15.64
N VAL A 36 6.70 10.58 -16.54
CA VAL A 36 6.91 12.00 -16.26
C VAL A 36 5.99 12.49 -15.14
N ALA A 37 4.71 12.07 -15.14
CA ALA A 37 3.76 12.42 -14.08
C ALA A 37 4.15 11.85 -12.71
N SER A 38 4.78 10.68 -12.66
CA SER A 38 5.20 10.03 -11.42
C SER A 38 6.52 10.60 -10.85
N ALA A 39 7.40 11.09 -11.70
CA ALA A 39 8.74 11.52 -11.34
C ALA A 39 8.81 12.58 -10.21
N PRO A 40 8.00 13.65 -10.20
CA PRO A 40 8.05 14.64 -9.13
C PRO A 40 7.63 14.07 -7.76
N PHE A 41 6.70 13.13 -7.72
CA PHE A 41 6.28 12.48 -6.48
C PHE A 41 7.38 11.57 -5.94
N ILE A 42 8.08 10.84 -6.80
CA ILE A 42 9.23 10.02 -6.43
C ILE A 42 10.35 10.92 -5.88
N ALA A 43 10.67 12.00 -6.57
CA ALA A 43 11.73 12.93 -6.15
C ALA A 43 11.41 13.56 -4.78
N TYR A 44 10.17 14.03 -4.59
CA TYR A 44 9.72 14.57 -3.32
C TYR A 44 9.70 13.52 -2.22
N GLY A 45 9.26 12.29 -2.54
CA GLY A 45 9.26 11.17 -1.60
C GLY A 45 10.67 10.79 -1.13
N ILE A 46 11.66 10.75 -2.04
CA ILE A 46 13.06 10.53 -1.68
C ILE A 46 13.57 11.63 -0.73
N TYR A 47 13.25 12.89 -1.03
CA TYR A 47 13.59 14.00 -0.15
C TYR A 47 12.96 13.84 1.24
N SER A 48 11.67 13.48 1.30
CA SER A 48 10.93 13.23 2.56
C SER A 48 11.57 12.11 3.38
N ILE A 49 11.90 10.98 2.74
CA ILE A 49 12.57 9.84 3.39
C ILE A 49 13.95 10.25 3.93
N LYS A 50 14.77 10.94 3.11
CA LYS A 50 16.09 11.41 3.53
C LYS A 50 16.01 12.30 4.76
N LYS A 51 15.06 13.25 4.79
CA LYS A 51 14.83 14.14 5.93
C LYS A 51 14.45 13.35 7.19
N ARG A 52 13.54 12.39 7.08
CA ARG A 52 13.12 11.54 8.20
C ARG A 52 14.28 10.70 8.76
N ILE A 53 15.05 10.04 7.88
CA ILE A 53 16.20 9.23 8.28
C ILE A 53 17.31 10.08 8.92
N ALA A 54 17.49 11.32 8.48
CA ALA A 54 18.45 12.24 9.09
C ALA A 54 18.06 12.62 10.52
N THR A 55 16.74 12.76 10.80
CA THR A 55 16.23 13.08 12.13
C THR A 55 16.18 11.83 13.02
N ASN A 56 15.76 10.70 12.48
CA ASN A 56 15.64 9.42 13.19
C ASN A 56 16.13 8.25 12.32
N PRO A 57 17.41 7.84 12.47
CA PRO A 57 18.02 6.78 11.66
C PRO A 57 17.35 5.41 11.78
N GLU A 58 16.66 5.12 12.88
CA GLU A 58 15.97 3.83 13.11
C GLU A 58 14.77 3.65 12.18
N GLN A 59 14.21 4.75 11.68
CA GLN A 59 13.11 4.68 10.71
C GLN A 59 13.46 3.96 9.41
N ARG A 60 14.75 3.77 9.09
CA ARG A 60 15.20 2.97 7.94
C ARG A 60 14.69 1.54 8.00
N ILE A 61 14.74 0.92 9.18
CA ILE A 61 14.30 -0.46 9.37
C ILE A 61 12.80 -0.56 9.15
N LEU A 62 12.03 0.35 9.72
CA LEU A 62 10.57 0.36 9.59
C LEU A 62 10.11 0.65 8.16
N LEU A 63 10.79 1.55 7.44
CA LEU A 63 10.56 1.78 6.01
C LEU A 63 10.84 0.53 5.18
N GLY A 64 11.93 -0.19 5.51
CA GLY A 64 12.26 -1.47 4.88
C GLY A 64 11.20 -2.54 5.15
N VAL A 65 10.68 -2.63 6.38
CA VAL A 65 9.59 -3.55 6.75
C VAL A 65 8.30 -3.21 6.00
N ALA A 66 7.94 -1.93 5.88
CA ALA A 66 6.77 -1.51 5.11
C ALA A 66 6.91 -1.83 3.62
N ALA A 67 8.11 -1.66 3.05
CA ALA A 67 8.40 -2.05 1.67
C ALA A 67 8.27 -3.58 1.48
N ALA A 68 8.86 -4.36 2.38
CA ALA A 68 8.77 -5.82 2.36
C ALA A 68 7.32 -6.30 2.53
N PHE A 69 6.54 -5.67 3.40
CA PHE A 69 5.12 -5.97 3.58
C PHE A 69 4.33 -5.71 2.29
N SER A 70 4.50 -4.54 1.67
CA SER A 70 3.84 -4.23 0.40
C SER A 70 4.26 -5.20 -0.72
N PHE A 71 5.54 -5.59 -0.77
CA PHE A 71 6.03 -6.57 -1.74
C PHE A 71 5.40 -7.95 -1.53
N VAL A 72 5.39 -8.45 -0.29
CA VAL A 72 4.83 -9.77 0.04
C VAL A 72 3.34 -9.83 -0.25
N LEU A 73 2.57 -8.81 0.17
CA LEU A 73 1.13 -8.75 -0.12
C LEU A 73 0.86 -8.74 -1.63
N SER A 74 1.57 -7.92 -2.35
CA SER A 74 1.41 -7.81 -3.80
C SER A 74 1.95 -9.02 -4.58
N ALA A 75 2.75 -9.87 -3.95
CA ALA A 75 3.17 -11.15 -4.50
C ALA A 75 2.10 -12.25 -4.38
N LEU A 76 1.11 -12.07 -3.48
CA LEU A 76 -0.01 -12.99 -3.29
C LEU A 76 -1.04 -12.82 -4.42
N LYS A 77 -0.71 -13.37 -5.59
CA LYS A 77 -1.55 -13.26 -6.79
C LYS A 77 -2.73 -14.21 -6.72
N ILE A 78 -3.92 -13.68 -7.00
CA ILE A 78 -5.14 -14.48 -7.17
C ILE A 78 -5.52 -14.39 -8.64
N PRO A 79 -5.75 -15.54 -9.35
CA PRO A 79 -6.27 -15.52 -10.70
C PRO A 79 -7.59 -14.74 -10.75
N SER A 80 -7.68 -13.81 -11.68
CA SER A 80 -8.88 -13.02 -11.92
C SER A 80 -9.58 -13.46 -13.20
N VAL A 81 -10.75 -12.87 -13.47
CA VAL A 81 -11.48 -13.11 -14.73
C VAL A 81 -10.61 -12.69 -15.89
N THR A 82 -10.73 -13.41 -17.02
CA THR A 82 -10.03 -13.10 -18.26
C THR A 82 -8.50 -13.24 -18.25
N GLY A 83 -7.95 -14.12 -17.36
CA GLY A 83 -6.50 -14.37 -17.31
C GLY A 83 -5.69 -13.26 -16.61
N SER A 84 -6.36 -12.26 -16.00
CA SER A 84 -5.70 -11.26 -15.17
C SER A 84 -5.36 -11.82 -13.78
N CYS A 85 -4.46 -11.15 -13.06
CA CYS A 85 -4.16 -11.44 -11.65
C CYS A 85 -4.55 -10.25 -10.80
N SER A 86 -5.17 -10.53 -9.67
CA SER A 86 -5.48 -9.54 -8.64
C SER A 86 -4.63 -9.78 -7.40
N HIS A 87 -4.26 -8.74 -6.72
CA HIS A 87 -3.52 -8.81 -5.46
C HIS A 87 -3.78 -7.60 -4.59
N PRO A 88 -3.66 -7.71 -3.26
CA PRO A 88 -3.67 -6.56 -2.38
C PRO A 88 -2.46 -5.67 -2.65
N THR A 89 -2.59 -4.36 -2.44
CA THR A 89 -1.49 -3.41 -2.71
C THR A 89 -0.50 -3.30 -1.55
N GLY A 90 -0.98 -3.42 -0.32
CA GLY A 90 -0.20 -3.23 0.90
C GLY A 90 0.30 -1.79 1.12
N THR A 91 -0.01 -0.89 0.22
CA THR A 91 0.50 0.50 0.27
C THR A 91 -0.25 1.36 1.29
N GLY A 92 -1.48 0.99 1.62
CA GLY A 92 -2.31 1.69 2.60
C GLY A 92 -1.66 1.77 3.98
N LEU A 93 -1.13 0.66 4.49
CA LEU A 93 -0.42 0.63 5.78
C LEU A 93 0.78 1.59 5.80
N GLY A 94 1.63 1.52 4.79
CA GLY A 94 2.80 2.40 4.69
C GLY A 94 2.42 3.88 4.62
N ALA A 95 1.32 4.21 3.93
CA ALA A 95 0.81 5.57 3.87
C ALA A 95 0.32 6.09 5.23
N LEU A 96 -0.28 5.22 6.06
CA LEU A 96 -0.72 5.56 7.41
C LEU A 96 0.47 5.78 8.37
N LEU A 97 1.55 5.01 8.21
CA LEU A 97 2.73 5.07 9.09
C LEU A 97 3.71 6.18 8.70
N PHE A 98 3.99 6.35 7.41
CA PHE A 98 5.05 7.23 6.92
C PHE A 98 4.53 8.42 6.09
N GLY A 99 3.22 8.49 5.89
CA GLY A 99 2.60 9.46 4.98
C GLY A 99 2.71 9.06 3.50
N PRO A 100 1.85 9.64 2.66
CA PRO A 100 1.74 9.23 1.26
C PRO A 100 2.98 9.55 0.41
N ALA A 101 3.70 10.61 0.76
CA ALA A 101 4.89 11.02 0.02
C ALA A 101 6.00 9.96 0.06
N ALA A 102 6.21 9.31 1.22
CA ALA A 102 7.24 8.27 1.36
C ALA A 102 6.91 7.01 0.54
N MET A 103 5.63 6.77 0.27
CA MET A 103 5.19 5.58 -0.46
C MET A 103 5.52 5.62 -1.96
N ALA A 104 5.69 6.80 -2.57
CA ALA A 104 6.03 6.90 -3.98
C ALA A 104 7.37 6.21 -4.31
N PRO A 105 8.51 6.52 -3.67
CA PRO A 105 9.76 5.79 -3.90
C PRO A 105 9.74 4.36 -3.36
N ILE A 106 9.07 4.07 -2.24
CA ILE A 106 8.95 2.71 -1.70
C ILE A 106 8.20 1.83 -2.70
N GLY A 107 7.05 2.27 -3.17
CA GLY A 107 6.26 1.53 -4.15
C GLY A 107 6.96 1.42 -5.50
N ALA A 108 7.76 2.40 -5.91
CA ALA A 108 8.59 2.30 -7.11
C ALA A 108 9.59 1.13 -7.01
N VAL A 109 10.24 0.96 -5.85
CA VAL A 109 11.15 -0.16 -5.59
C VAL A 109 10.39 -1.49 -5.56
N VAL A 110 9.24 -1.55 -4.90
CA VAL A 110 8.37 -2.74 -4.85
C VAL A 110 7.95 -3.16 -6.26
N LEU A 111 7.45 -2.22 -7.07
CA LEU A 111 7.01 -2.47 -8.45
C LEU A 111 8.16 -2.86 -9.36
N LEU A 112 9.35 -2.30 -9.15
CA LEU A 112 10.55 -2.72 -9.88
C LEU A 112 10.88 -4.19 -9.59
N PHE A 113 10.87 -4.60 -8.33
CA PHE A 113 11.09 -5.99 -7.97
C PHE A 113 9.98 -6.92 -8.48
N GLN A 114 8.73 -6.47 -8.49
CA GLN A 114 7.64 -7.24 -9.10
C GLN A 114 7.86 -7.46 -10.59
N ALA A 115 8.27 -6.42 -11.32
CA ALA A 115 8.55 -6.54 -12.75
C ALA A 115 9.74 -7.49 -13.02
N LEU A 116 10.82 -7.38 -12.24
CA LEU A 116 12.05 -8.15 -12.46
C LEU A 116 11.96 -9.59 -11.96
N LEU A 117 11.35 -9.83 -10.80
CA LEU A 117 11.39 -11.14 -10.13
C LEU A 117 10.11 -11.95 -10.32
N LEU A 118 8.98 -11.28 -10.50
CA LEU A 118 7.68 -11.93 -10.51
C LEU A 118 6.99 -11.90 -11.89
N ALA A 119 7.64 -11.31 -12.90
CA ALA A 119 7.05 -11.04 -14.22
C ALA A 119 5.65 -10.40 -14.06
N HIS A 120 5.54 -9.39 -13.19
CA HIS A 120 4.29 -8.74 -12.84
C HIS A 120 4.39 -7.24 -13.03
N GLY A 121 3.55 -6.66 -13.89
CA GLY A 121 3.74 -5.32 -14.44
C GLY A 121 4.81 -5.32 -15.53
N GLY A 122 5.52 -4.22 -15.69
CA GLY A 122 6.58 -4.09 -16.68
C GLY A 122 7.47 -2.89 -16.44
N LEU A 123 8.67 -2.90 -17.01
CA LEU A 123 9.60 -1.77 -16.93
C LEU A 123 9.12 -0.60 -17.78
N THR A 124 8.56 -0.87 -18.97
CA THR A 124 7.99 0.15 -19.85
C THR A 124 6.73 0.78 -19.26
N THR A 125 5.99 0.05 -18.44
CA THR A 125 4.74 0.50 -17.80
C THR A 125 4.93 0.92 -16.34
N LEU A 126 6.19 0.90 -15.86
CA LEU A 126 6.52 1.14 -14.46
C LEU A 126 5.98 2.49 -13.95
N GLY A 127 6.10 3.56 -14.75
CA GLY A 127 5.59 4.88 -14.39
C GLY A 127 4.08 4.91 -14.19
N ALA A 128 3.30 4.24 -15.03
CA ALA A 128 1.86 4.12 -14.88
C ALA A 128 1.47 3.33 -13.61
N ASN A 129 2.13 2.21 -13.37
CA ASN A 129 1.90 1.38 -12.20
C ASN A 129 2.33 2.10 -10.90
N ILE A 130 3.41 2.89 -10.91
CA ILE A 130 3.78 3.75 -9.79
C ILE A 130 2.70 4.80 -9.54
N PHE A 131 2.19 5.44 -10.59
CA PHE A 131 1.18 6.48 -10.43
C PHE A 131 -0.08 5.94 -9.76
N SER A 132 -0.59 4.82 -10.20
CA SER A 132 -1.80 4.22 -9.63
C SER A 132 -1.58 3.66 -8.22
N MET A 133 -0.58 2.80 -8.02
CA MET A 133 -0.39 2.03 -6.78
C MET A 133 0.44 2.78 -5.73
N ALA A 134 1.49 3.51 -6.14
CA ALA A 134 2.42 4.11 -5.19
C ALA A 134 2.16 5.60 -4.92
N ILE A 135 1.28 6.24 -5.73
CA ILE A 135 0.91 7.64 -5.54
C ILE A 135 -0.57 7.73 -5.19
N VAL A 136 -1.49 7.41 -6.12
CA VAL A 136 -2.93 7.59 -5.89
C VAL A 136 -3.41 6.76 -4.70
N GLY A 137 -3.11 5.47 -4.63
CA GLY A 137 -3.49 4.61 -3.51
C GLY A 137 -3.09 5.19 -2.15
N PRO A 138 -1.82 5.48 -1.89
CA PRO A 138 -1.35 6.08 -0.65
C PRO A 138 -1.98 7.44 -0.30
N PHE A 139 -2.17 8.34 -1.28
CA PHE A 139 -2.84 9.62 -1.02
C PHE A 139 -4.31 9.42 -0.65
N VAL A 140 -5.01 8.50 -1.29
CA VAL A 140 -6.38 8.13 -0.92
C VAL A 140 -6.41 7.52 0.48
N ALA A 141 -5.53 6.57 0.80
CA ALA A 141 -5.45 5.96 2.14
C ALA A 141 -5.32 7.03 3.22
N TYR A 142 -4.35 7.91 3.05
CA TYR A 142 -4.07 8.97 4.02
C TYR A 142 -5.24 9.96 4.16
N GLY A 143 -5.81 10.40 3.03
CA GLY A 143 -6.95 11.32 3.02
C GLY A 143 -8.20 10.72 3.65
N VAL A 144 -8.55 9.50 3.28
CA VAL A 144 -9.71 8.76 3.83
C VAL A 144 -9.54 8.52 5.33
N PHE A 145 -8.34 8.12 5.76
CA PHE A 145 -8.06 7.91 7.18
C PHE A 145 -8.28 9.19 7.99
N ARG A 146 -7.69 10.30 7.56
CA ARG A 146 -7.84 11.58 8.24
C ARG A 146 -9.29 12.04 8.26
N LEU A 147 -10.02 11.88 7.16
CA LEU A 147 -11.43 12.22 7.08
C LEU A 147 -12.27 11.35 8.03
N ALA A 148 -12.08 10.04 8.01
CA ALA A 148 -12.81 9.13 8.89
C ALA A 148 -12.57 9.47 10.37
N ARG A 149 -11.31 9.77 10.72
CA ARG A 149 -10.94 10.18 12.09
C ARG A 149 -11.54 11.52 12.48
N SER A 150 -11.56 12.50 11.59
CA SER A 150 -12.19 13.82 11.87
C SER A 150 -13.70 13.72 12.03
N LEU A 151 -14.34 12.73 11.42
CA LEU A 151 -15.76 12.42 11.58
C LEU A 151 -16.08 11.56 12.82
N GLY A 152 -15.07 11.24 13.65
CA GLY A 152 -15.25 10.47 14.87
C GLY A 152 -15.28 8.95 14.69
N ALA A 153 -14.91 8.42 13.51
CA ALA A 153 -14.83 7.00 13.30
C ALA A 153 -13.78 6.36 14.21
N SER A 154 -14.01 5.11 14.63
CA SER A 154 -13.01 4.36 15.39
C SER A 154 -11.73 4.13 14.56
N LEU A 155 -10.60 3.86 15.23
CA LEU A 155 -9.35 3.57 14.53
C LEU A 155 -9.49 2.43 13.54
N ALA A 156 -10.11 1.32 13.96
CA ALA A 156 -10.29 0.15 13.10
C ALA A 156 -11.11 0.47 11.84
N VAL A 157 -12.18 1.25 11.98
CA VAL A 157 -13.00 1.70 10.84
C VAL A 157 -12.19 2.62 9.93
N GLY A 158 -11.46 3.58 10.49
CA GLY A 158 -10.60 4.49 9.72
C GLY A 158 -9.53 3.75 8.92
N VAL A 159 -8.84 2.79 9.54
CA VAL A 159 -7.82 1.96 8.88
C VAL A 159 -8.44 1.06 7.81
N PHE A 160 -9.56 0.42 8.12
CA PHE A 160 -10.28 -0.43 7.16
C PHE A 160 -10.67 0.35 5.90
N LEU A 161 -11.35 1.48 6.07
CA LEU A 161 -11.79 2.31 4.95
C LEU A 161 -10.59 2.85 4.15
N ALA A 162 -9.53 3.27 4.83
CA ALA A 162 -8.32 3.79 4.20
C ALA A 162 -7.67 2.74 3.28
N ALA A 163 -7.42 1.54 3.79
CA ALA A 163 -6.77 0.48 3.02
C ALA A 163 -7.68 -0.03 1.88
N SER A 164 -8.96 -0.29 2.17
CA SER A 164 -9.91 -0.78 1.17
C SER A 164 -10.13 0.21 0.03
N LEU A 165 -10.30 1.50 0.34
CA LEU A 165 -10.51 2.51 -0.70
C LEU A 165 -9.23 2.85 -1.46
N ALA A 166 -8.05 2.75 -0.82
CA ALA A 166 -6.77 2.89 -1.51
C ALA A 166 -6.58 1.82 -2.57
N ASP A 167 -6.88 0.57 -2.23
CA ASP A 167 -6.83 -0.56 -3.17
C ASP A 167 -7.79 -0.34 -4.34
N LEU A 168 -9.08 -0.07 -4.05
CA LEU A 168 -10.08 0.19 -5.10
C LEU A 168 -9.70 1.36 -6.01
N LEU A 169 -9.25 2.49 -5.45
CA LEU A 169 -8.88 3.67 -6.24
C LEU A 169 -7.60 3.46 -7.06
N THR A 170 -6.70 2.57 -6.64
CA THR A 170 -5.57 2.12 -7.46
C THR A 170 -6.09 1.53 -8.78
N TYR A 171 -7.09 0.65 -8.73
CA TYR A 171 -7.64 0.00 -9.92
C TYR A 171 -8.58 0.88 -10.74
N VAL A 172 -9.31 1.78 -10.11
CA VAL A 172 -10.03 2.84 -10.83
C VAL A 172 -9.04 3.68 -11.64
N THR A 173 -7.91 4.06 -11.06
CA THR A 173 -6.86 4.81 -11.74
C THR A 173 -6.27 4.01 -12.90
N THR A 174 -5.99 2.72 -12.71
CA THR A 174 -5.51 1.82 -13.77
C THR A 174 -6.55 1.71 -14.90
N SER A 175 -7.84 1.62 -14.56
CA SER A 175 -8.93 1.63 -15.55
C SER A 175 -8.96 2.93 -16.37
N VAL A 176 -8.73 4.07 -15.71
CA VAL A 176 -8.62 5.37 -16.41
C VAL A 176 -7.41 5.38 -17.35
N GLN A 177 -6.24 4.92 -16.88
CA GLN A 177 -5.01 4.86 -17.68
C GLN A 177 -5.20 4.01 -18.94
N LEU A 178 -5.82 2.85 -18.80
CA LEU A 178 -6.10 1.93 -19.90
C LEU A 178 -7.14 2.52 -20.85
N SER A 179 -8.16 3.19 -20.34
CA SER A 179 -9.22 3.78 -21.19
C SER A 179 -8.76 4.99 -21.97
N LEU A 180 -7.77 5.73 -21.43
CA LEU A 180 -7.10 6.81 -22.16
C LEU A 180 -6.23 6.27 -23.29
N ALA A 181 -5.54 5.15 -23.06
CA ALA A 181 -4.66 4.52 -24.04
C ALA A 181 -5.45 3.76 -25.12
N PHE A 182 -6.59 3.17 -24.76
CA PHE A 182 -7.39 2.30 -25.61
C PHE A 182 -8.88 2.67 -25.53
N PRO A 183 -9.29 3.82 -26.07
CA PRO A 183 -10.71 4.20 -26.12
C PRO A 183 -11.48 3.23 -27.02
N ASP A 184 -12.72 2.94 -26.64
CA ASP A 184 -13.60 2.09 -27.44
C ASP A 184 -13.94 2.77 -28.77
N PRO A 185 -13.92 2.05 -29.91
CA PRO A 185 -14.18 2.64 -31.23
C PRO A 185 -15.55 3.30 -31.37
N LEU A 186 -16.57 2.85 -30.66
CA LEU A 186 -17.95 3.34 -30.74
C LEU A 186 -18.32 4.21 -29.54
N GLY A 187 -17.97 3.77 -28.34
CA GLY A 187 -18.37 4.43 -27.10
C GLY A 187 -17.26 5.28 -26.45
N GLY A 188 -16.10 5.41 -27.06
CA GLY A 188 -14.98 6.22 -26.62
C GLY A 188 -14.46 5.84 -25.23
N PHE A 189 -13.98 6.84 -24.49
CA PHE A 189 -13.44 6.67 -23.15
C PHE A 189 -14.42 6.02 -22.17
N ALA A 190 -15.69 6.46 -22.16
CA ALA A 190 -16.67 6.02 -21.18
C ALA A 190 -16.98 4.51 -21.30
N ALA A 191 -17.15 4.01 -22.51
CA ALA A 191 -17.39 2.58 -22.74
C ALA A 191 -16.16 1.74 -22.39
N SER A 192 -14.97 2.20 -22.73
CA SER A 192 -13.71 1.54 -22.37
C SER A 192 -13.52 1.51 -20.85
N PHE A 193 -13.76 2.62 -20.16
CA PHE A 193 -13.68 2.70 -18.70
C PHE A 193 -14.67 1.75 -18.03
N ALA A 194 -15.93 1.75 -18.44
CA ALA A 194 -16.92 0.82 -17.90
C ALA A 194 -16.49 -0.64 -18.08
N LYS A 195 -15.91 -0.98 -19.22
CA LYS A 195 -15.39 -2.32 -19.52
C LYS A 195 -14.21 -2.70 -18.58
N PHE A 196 -13.18 -1.86 -18.46
CA PHE A 196 -12.05 -2.15 -17.61
C PHE A 196 -12.44 -2.18 -16.13
N ALA A 197 -13.19 -1.18 -15.66
CA ALA A 197 -13.62 -1.10 -14.28
C ALA A 197 -14.51 -2.29 -13.88
N SER A 198 -15.42 -2.75 -14.72
CA SER A 198 -16.26 -3.91 -14.44
C SER A 198 -15.46 -5.22 -14.36
N ILE A 199 -14.44 -5.40 -15.22
CA ILE A 199 -13.55 -6.57 -15.19
C ILE A 199 -12.78 -6.59 -13.85
N PHE A 200 -12.24 -5.45 -13.43
CA PHE A 200 -11.47 -5.38 -12.21
C PHE A 200 -12.33 -5.49 -10.95
N ALA A 201 -13.54 -4.92 -10.94
CA ALA A 201 -14.42 -4.88 -9.78
C ALA A 201 -14.71 -6.28 -9.19
N ILE A 202 -14.86 -7.29 -10.05
CA ILE A 202 -15.24 -8.66 -9.64
C ILE A 202 -14.23 -9.23 -8.63
N THR A 203 -12.94 -8.99 -8.84
CA THR A 203 -11.88 -9.52 -7.98
C THR A 203 -11.39 -8.49 -6.97
N GLN A 204 -11.40 -7.20 -7.33
CA GLN A 204 -10.87 -6.16 -6.45
C GLN A 204 -11.78 -5.79 -5.30
N ILE A 205 -13.08 -5.88 -5.43
CA ILE A 205 -13.97 -5.60 -4.30
C ILE A 205 -13.73 -6.58 -3.15
N PRO A 206 -13.71 -7.92 -3.36
CA PRO A 206 -13.33 -8.87 -2.30
C PRO A 206 -11.91 -8.66 -1.76
N LEU A 207 -10.95 -8.36 -2.64
CA LEU A 207 -9.55 -8.13 -2.24
C LEU A 207 -9.38 -6.87 -1.40
N ALA A 208 -10.02 -5.77 -1.77
CA ALA A 208 -10.01 -4.53 -1.01
C ALA A 208 -10.57 -4.73 0.41
N ILE A 209 -11.66 -5.50 0.54
CA ILE A 209 -12.21 -5.86 1.86
C ILE A 209 -11.17 -6.67 2.65
N SER A 210 -10.54 -7.66 2.01
CA SER A 210 -9.53 -8.51 2.65
C SER A 210 -8.29 -7.70 3.06
N GLU A 211 -7.81 -6.79 2.21
CA GLU A 211 -6.70 -5.88 2.51
C GLU A 211 -7.05 -4.95 3.69
N GLY A 212 -8.26 -4.39 3.70
CA GLY A 212 -8.74 -3.56 4.80
C GLY A 212 -8.75 -4.29 6.13
N LEU A 213 -9.31 -5.51 6.17
CA LEU A 213 -9.35 -6.35 7.38
C LEU A 213 -7.93 -6.73 7.85
N LEU A 214 -7.07 -7.16 6.93
CA LEU A 214 -5.69 -7.52 7.25
C LEU A 214 -4.91 -6.31 7.79
N THR A 215 -5.08 -5.15 7.20
CA THR A 215 -4.43 -3.92 7.66
C THR A 215 -4.88 -3.54 9.06
N VAL A 216 -6.16 -3.70 9.40
CA VAL A 216 -6.67 -3.52 10.77
C VAL A 216 -6.00 -4.48 11.76
N VAL A 217 -5.90 -5.76 11.41
CA VAL A 217 -5.25 -6.77 12.26
C VAL A 217 -3.80 -6.39 12.52
N ILE A 218 -3.06 -6.00 11.47
CA ILE A 218 -1.66 -5.61 11.59
C ILE A 218 -1.50 -4.32 12.41
N CYS A 219 -2.30 -3.29 12.16
CA CYS A 219 -2.28 -2.07 12.97
C CYS A 219 -2.56 -2.36 14.45
N ASN A 220 -3.50 -3.24 14.76
CA ASN A 220 -3.78 -3.63 16.13
C ASN A 220 -2.62 -4.41 16.76
N ALA A 221 -1.99 -5.31 16.01
CA ALA A 221 -0.81 -6.05 16.45
C ALA A 221 0.37 -5.08 16.72
N MET A 222 0.66 -4.16 15.79
CA MET A 222 1.70 -3.16 15.97
C MET A 222 1.46 -2.30 17.23
N ARG A 223 0.23 -1.85 17.46
CA ARG A 223 -0.12 -1.11 18.68
C ARG A 223 0.08 -1.90 19.95
N ARG A 224 -0.20 -3.20 19.92
CA ARG A 224 -0.08 -4.08 21.09
C ARG A 224 1.37 -4.43 21.40
N PHE A 225 2.19 -4.71 20.39
CA PHE A 225 3.52 -5.29 20.56
C PHE A 225 4.66 -4.28 20.32
N ASN A 226 4.44 -3.23 19.52
CA ASN A 226 5.46 -2.28 19.08
C ASN A 226 5.06 -0.82 19.38
N ALA A 227 4.33 -0.57 20.46
CA ALA A 227 3.84 0.77 20.81
C ALA A 227 4.99 1.80 21.00
N GLY A 228 6.17 1.36 21.45
CA GLY A 228 7.36 2.21 21.61
C GLY A 228 7.89 2.71 20.27
N GLU A 229 8.02 1.82 19.29
CA GLU A 229 8.51 2.14 17.94
C GLU A 229 7.50 2.99 17.16
N LEU A 230 6.19 2.73 17.34
CA LEU A 230 5.16 3.59 16.76
C LEU A 230 5.22 5.02 17.29
N ARG A 231 5.55 5.22 18.56
CA ARG A 231 5.77 6.55 19.13
C ARG A 231 7.05 7.20 18.59
N ALA A 232 8.10 6.42 18.38
CA ALA A 232 9.36 6.89 17.80
C ALA A 232 9.23 7.31 16.34
N LEU A 233 8.19 6.86 15.63
CA LEU A 233 7.90 7.27 14.25
C LEU A 233 7.45 8.72 14.14
N ASP A 234 7.19 9.40 15.27
CA ASP A 234 6.63 10.76 15.29
C ASP A 234 5.44 10.88 14.32
N VAL A 235 4.67 9.79 14.27
CA VAL A 235 3.39 9.78 13.57
C VAL A 235 2.54 10.71 14.39
N GLU A 236 2.42 11.98 13.95
CA GLU A 236 1.47 12.95 14.50
C GLU A 236 0.08 12.30 14.47
N ASP A 237 -0.13 11.65 15.39
CA ASP A 237 -1.04 10.94 16.19
C ASP A 237 -2.55 10.90 15.89
N PRO A 238 -3.02 10.36 14.79
CA PRO A 238 -4.33 9.73 14.84
C PRO A 238 -4.27 8.23 15.21
N LEU A 239 -3.14 7.54 14.97
CA LEU A 239 -3.03 6.11 15.27
C LEU A 239 -2.76 5.85 16.76
N LEU A 240 -2.07 6.78 17.44
CA LEU A 240 -1.63 6.59 18.83
C LEU A 240 -2.50 7.30 19.89
N ALA A 241 -3.30 8.30 19.53
CA ALA A 241 -4.07 9.12 20.45
C ALA A 241 -4.99 8.34 21.42
N HIS A 242 -5.26 7.07 21.13
CA HIS A 242 -6.14 6.24 21.94
C HIS A 242 -5.52 4.87 22.25
N ALA A 243 -4.18 4.74 22.20
CA ALA A 243 -3.55 3.56 22.76
C ALA A 243 -3.83 3.59 24.27
N PRO A 244 -4.48 2.56 24.88
CA PRO A 244 -4.45 2.45 26.31
C PRO A 244 -2.97 2.49 26.71
N VAL A 245 -2.64 3.20 27.78
CA VAL A 245 -1.29 3.22 28.36
C VAL A 245 -0.96 1.77 28.67
N GLY A 246 -0.42 1.07 27.65
CA GLY A 246 0.02 -0.29 27.78
C GLY A 246 1.18 -0.29 28.74
N VAL A 247 1.17 -1.23 29.66
CA VAL A 247 2.30 -1.57 30.50
C VAL A 247 3.56 -1.48 29.65
N ASP A 248 4.44 -0.56 30.00
CA ASP A 248 5.73 -0.36 29.33
C ASP A 248 6.58 -1.64 29.56
N LEU A 249 6.43 -2.59 28.64
CA LEU A 249 7.20 -3.83 28.67
C LEU A 249 8.70 -3.58 28.60
N ALA A 250 9.13 -2.45 28.03
CA ALA A 250 10.52 -2.02 28.04
C ALA A 250 10.91 -1.45 29.42
N ALA A 251 10.00 -0.83 30.16
CA ALA A 251 10.20 -0.49 31.56
C ALA A 251 10.14 -1.75 32.43
N ALA A 252 9.27 -2.71 32.14
CA ALA A 252 9.21 -3.99 32.83
C ALA A 252 10.47 -4.84 32.55
N GLN A 253 11.03 -4.81 31.35
CA GLN A 253 12.31 -5.48 31.03
C GLN A 253 13.53 -4.72 31.57
N ARG A 254 13.50 -3.40 31.62
CA ARG A 254 14.53 -2.60 32.32
C ARG A 254 14.39 -2.66 33.84
N GLY A 255 13.18 -2.87 34.34
CA GLY A 255 12.86 -3.10 35.75
C GLY A 255 13.02 -4.54 36.22
N GLY A 256 13.41 -5.48 35.34
CA GLY A 256 13.52 -6.93 35.60
C GLY A 256 14.59 -7.35 36.61
N ARG A 257 15.11 -6.45 37.42
CA ARG A 257 15.88 -6.75 38.65
C ARG A 257 15.11 -6.55 39.95
N ARG A 258 13.83 -6.14 39.93
CA ARG A 258 13.09 -5.80 41.17
C ARG A 258 11.65 -6.26 41.24
N LEU A 259 11.23 -7.31 40.56
CA LEU A 259 9.93 -7.91 40.83
C LEU A 259 9.95 -8.81 42.09
N GLY A 260 11.12 -9.16 42.60
CA GLY A 260 11.30 -9.83 43.88
C GLY A 260 11.10 -8.89 45.09
N ASP A 261 11.59 -7.64 44.97
CA ASP A 261 11.63 -6.72 46.11
C ASP A 261 10.25 -6.06 46.40
N ALA A 262 9.42 -5.86 45.38
CA ALA A 262 8.09 -5.26 45.54
C ALA A 262 7.06 -6.18 46.24
N VAL A 263 7.29 -7.50 46.23
CA VAL A 263 6.42 -8.47 46.92
C VAL A 263 6.80 -8.60 48.38
N VAL A 264 8.05 -8.34 48.72
CA VAL A 264 8.55 -8.40 50.12
C VAL A 264 8.12 -7.18 50.92
N VAL A 265 8.14 -5.96 50.33
CA VAL A 265 7.78 -4.73 51.05
C VAL A 265 6.28 -4.65 51.41
N ARG A 266 5.38 -5.30 50.64
CA ARG A 266 3.94 -5.36 50.99
C ARG A 266 3.59 -6.38 52.08
N ARG A 267 4.48 -7.29 52.45
CA ARG A 267 4.23 -8.24 53.54
C ARG A 267 4.60 -7.65 54.93
N ASP A 268 5.55 -6.73 54.94
CA ASP A 268 6.02 -6.16 56.23
C ASP A 268 5.13 -5.02 56.74
N GLU A 269 4.44 -4.29 55.87
CA GLU A 269 3.48 -3.26 56.32
C GLU A 269 2.14 -3.86 56.84
N ALA A 270 1.82 -5.11 56.51
CA ALA A 270 0.64 -5.79 57.05
C ALA A 270 0.91 -6.49 58.40
N ALA A 271 2.15 -6.51 58.88
CA ALA A 271 2.53 -7.19 60.12
C ALA A 271 2.77 -6.21 61.31
N LEU A 272 2.68 -4.90 61.10
CA LEU A 272 2.90 -3.90 62.15
C LEU A 272 1.64 -3.10 62.56
N GLY A 273 0.46 -3.62 62.27
CA GLY A 273 -0.82 -3.05 62.64
C GLY A 273 -1.53 -3.84 63.73
N HIS A 274 -0.94 -3.96 64.93
CA HIS A 274 -1.67 -4.29 66.17
C HIS A 274 -1.02 -3.51 67.31
#